data_3303a4005460d06984d120a6145f1830
#
_entry.id   3303a4005460d06984d120a6145f1830
#
_cell.length_a   1.000
_cell.length_b   1.000
_cell.length_c   1.000
_cell.angle_alpha   90.00
_cell.angle_beta   90.00
_cell.angle_gamma   90.00
#
_symmetry.space_group_name_H-M   'P 1'
#
loop_
_entity.id
_entity.type
_entity.pdbx_description
1 polymer ?
#
loop_
_entity_poly.entity_id
_entity_poly.type
_entity_poly.pdbx_seq_one_letter_code
_entity_poly.pdbx_strand_id
1 'polypeptide(L)'
;MNFGVLSRGWLSRFKPARSRLAVSERVYSALGGFTGLLTTGLVMRAWLGSSEQVPLLIAPMGASTVLVFGVPASPLAQPWSVVGGNFIAALVGVTAARAVPDLTLAAALAVAATIALTSIFRCLHPPAGAVALTAVIGGSVVTSAGYRFALIPVLLNSLLLVGIGLIFNALSRRSYPHVAALPVSTHGTADAPPEFRVGFTEPDIAAALERLGTPLDVEQADLVALFRHVEEAAHRRLRGEIFCSEIMSRDLVTIHPDDSSELAVERLREHTLRVLPIVDEHGTLHGALDLATAAAAKPQKIRQLPSISFELARPDSPISQLFPLLSRGHVREALVVDADSKLLGIITQTDLLAIVGRVQLALR
;
A
#
# COMPACT_ATOMS: atom_id res chain seq x y z
N MET A 1 -15.91 22.26 -41.22
CA MET A 1 -15.61 21.23 -40.16
C MET A 1 -14.21 20.68 -40.45
N ASN A 2 -13.25 20.98 -39.53
CA ASN A 2 -11.84 20.63 -39.75
C ASN A 2 -11.60 19.16 -39.35
N PHE A 3 -11.65 18.24 -40.28
CA PHE A 3 -11.38 16.80 -40.08
C PHE A 3 -9.95 16.49 -39.62
N GLY A 4 -9.01 17.42 -39.75
CA GLY A 4 -7.60 17.24 -39.35
C GLY A 4 -7.30 17.27 -37.83
N VAL A 5 -8.15 17.91 -37.04
CA VAL A 5 -7.95 18.03 -35.58
C VAL A 5 -8.50 16.79 -34.83
N LEU A 6 -9.56 16.18 -35.37
CA LEU A 6 -10.15 14.98 -34.79
C LEU A 6 -9.26 13.72 -34.95
N SER A 7 -8.48 13.64 -36.05
CA SER A 7 -7.66 12.44 -36.30
C SER A 7 -6.43 12.31 -35.43
N ARG A 8 -5.75 13.40 -35.06
CA ARG A 8 -4.55 13.36 -34.18
C ARG A 8 -4.90 13.03 -32.73
N GLY A 9 -6.02 13.56 -32.24
CA GLY A 9 -6.49 13.26 -30.90
C GLY A 9 -7.00 11.82 -30.71
N TRP A 10 -7.62 11.25 -31.77
CA TRP A 10 -8.12 9.88 -31.73
C TRP A 10 -6.99 8.86 -31.80
N LEU A 11 -6.01 9.05 -32.69
CA LEU A 11 -4.83 8.17 -32.79
C LEU A 11 -3.93 8.20 -31.55
N SER A 12 -3.92 9.30 -30.80
CA SER A 12 -3.14 9.36 -29.54
C SER A 12 -3.67 8.41 -28.45
N ARG A 13 -4.94 8.02 -28.50
CA ARG A 13 -5.56 7.05 -27.57
C ARG A 13 -5.06 5.63 -27.78
N PHE A 14 -4.47 5.31 -28.92
CA PHE A 14 -3.86 4.00 -29.19
C PHE A 14 -2.38 3.93 -28.78
N LYS A 15 -1.79 5.06 -28.38
CA LYS A 15 -0.41 5.04 -27.89
C LYS A 15 -0.39 4.50 -26.45
N PRO A 16 0.50 3.54 -26.16
CA PRO A 16 0.61 3.02 -24.82
C PRO A 16 1.07 4.13 -23.85
N ALA A 17 0.49 4.14 -22.65
CA ALA A 17 0.96 5.00 -21.58
C ALA A 17 2.41 4.63 -21.23
N ARG A 18 3.21 5.63 -20.85
CA ARG A 18 4.59 5.39 -20.39
C ARG A 18 4.54 4.62 -19.07
N SER A 19 4.99 3.37 -19.09
CA SER A 19 5.15 2.58 -17.88
C SER A 19 6.36 3.11 -17.08
N ARG A 20 6.14 3.43 -15.80
CA ARG A 20 7.20 3.82 -14.85
C ARG A 20 7.71 2.63 -14.03
N LEU A 21 7.29 1.40 -14.35
CA LEU A 21 7.76 0.21 -13.66
C LEU A 21 9.28 0.05 -13.82
N ALA A 22 9.95 -0.17 -12.70
CA ALA A 22 11.37 -0.46 -12.68
C ALA A 22 11.70 -1.74 -13.47
N VAL A 23 12.89 -1.81 -14.03
CA VAL A 23 13.35 -3.01 -14.79
C VAL A 23 13.33 -4.24 -13.87
N SER A 24 13.73 -4.09 -12.61
CA SER A 24 13.66 -5.16 -11.59
C SER A 24 12.26 -5.75 -11.45
N GLU A 25 11.22 -4.90 -11.41
CA GLU A 25 9.83 -5.36 -11.31
C GLU A 25 9.41 -6.21 -12.52
N ARG A 26 9.82 -5.82 -13.71
CA ARG A 26 9.56 -6.59 -14.94
C ARG A 26 10.26 -7.94 -14.92
N VAL A 27 11.50 -7.98 -14.44
CA VAL A 27 12.28 -9.22 -14.32
C VAL A 27 11.65 -10.14 -13.27
N TYR A 28 11.28 -9.61 -12.10
CA TYR A 28 10.58 -10.40 -11.06
C TYR A 28 9.26 -10.97 -11.57
N SER A 29 8.46 -10.17 -12.28
CA SER A 29 7.19 -10.65 -12.86
C SER A 29 7.42 -11.78 -13.86
N ALA A 30 8.42 -11.65 -14.73
CA ALA A 30 8.76 -12.67 -15.72
C ALA A 30 9.28 -13.97 -15.07
N LEU A 31 10.19 -13.85 -14.09
CA LEU A 31 10.71 -15.00 -13.33
C LEU A 31 9.61 -15.68 -12.50
N GLY A 32 8.74 -14.88 -11.87
CA GLY A 32 7.59 -15.40 -11.13
C GLY A 32 6.64 -16.17 -12.05
N GLY A 33 6.33 -15.62 -13.21
CA GLY A 33 5.50 -16.29 -14.20
C GLY A 33 6.11 -17.60 -14.70
N PHE A 34 7.39 -17.59 -15.02
CA PHE A 34 8.12 -18.79 -15.42
C PHE A 34 8.12 -19.86 -14.32
N THR A 35 8.52 -19.50 -13.09
CA THR A 35 8.58 -20.45 -11.97
C THR A 35 7.20 -20.95 -11.59
N GLY A 36 6.19 -20.07 -11.56
CA GLY A 36 4.81 -20.43 -11.24
C GLY A 36 4.24 -21.46 -12.20
N LEU A 37 4.34 -21.19 -13.49
CA LEU A 37 3.78 -22.09 -14.51
C LEU A 37 4.57 -23.40 -14.61
N LEU A 38 5.90 -23.32 -14.59
CA LEU A 38 6.78 -24.50 -14.64
C LEU A 38 6.53 -25.43 -13.45
N THR A 39 6.52 -24.89 -12.24
CA THR A 39 6.32 -25.71 -11.03
C THR A 39 4.92 -26.32 -11.01
N THR A 40 3.88 -25.55 -11.38
CA THR A 40 2.52 -26.09 -11.52
C THR A 40 2.50 -27.28 -12.48
N GLY A 41 3.10 -27.13 -13.66
CA GLY A 41 3.17 -28.20 -14.66
C GLY A 41 3.93 -29.42 -14.19
N LEU A 42 5.09 -29.23 -13.52
CA LEU A 42 5.91 -30.32 -12.98
C LEU A 42 5.19 -31.08 -11.86
N VAL A 43 4.53 -30.39 -10.95
CA VAL A 43 3.74 -31.03 -9.88
C VAL A 43 2.57 -31.82 -10.45
N MET A 44 1.84 -31.23 -11.41
CA MET A 44 0.75 -31.93 -12.10
C MET A 44 1.25 -33.20 -12.81
N ARG A 45 2.38 -33.10 -13.50
CA ARG A 45 3.02 -34.25 -14.18
C ARG A 45 3.48 -35.32 -13.20
N ALA A 46 4.08 -34.93 -12.08
CA ALA A 46 4.53 -35.88 -11.06
C ALA A 46 3.37 -36.63 -10.39
N TRP A 47 2.23 -35.96 -10.22
CA TRP A 47 1.07 -36.52 -9.52
C TRP A 47 0.13 -37.32 -10.43
N LEU A 48 -0.14 -36.82 -11.63
CA LEU A 48 -1.08 -37.45 -12.59
C LEU A 48 -0.39 -38.31 -13.63
N GLY A 49 0.92 -38.33 -13.68
CA GLY A 49 1.67 -38.97 -14.74
C GLY A 49 1.56 -38.21 -16.07
N SER A 50 2.13 -38.79 -17.12
CA SER A 50 2.04 -38.26 -18.49
C SER A 50 0.81 -38.83 -19.25
N SER A 51 -0.33 -38.90 -18.55
CA SER A 51 -1.57 -39.41 -19.15
C SER A 51 -2.08 -38.42 -20.23
N GLU A 52 -2.38 -38.93 -21.41
CA GLU A 52 -3.01 -38.14 -22.49
C GLU A 52 -4.49 -37.82 -22.19
N GLN A 53 -5.06 -38.39 -21.12
CA GLN A 53 -6.45 -38.26 -20.76
C GLN A 53 -6.83 -36.99 -20.02
N VAL A 54 -5.86 -36.25 -19.43
CA VAL A 54 -6.11 -35.00 -18.71
C VAL A 54 -5.00 -33.99 -19.05
N PRO A 55 -5.35 -32.80 -19.53
CA PRO A 55 -4.36 -31.77 -19.78
C PRO A 55 -3.69 -31.35 -18.45
N LEU A 56 -2.38 -31.49 -18.36
CA LEU A 56 -1.59 -31.13 -17.16
C LEU A 56 -1.65 -29.63 -16.88
N LEU A 57 -1.63 -28.82 -17.93
CA LEU A 57 -1.82 -27.37 -17.88
C LEU A 57 -2.90 -26.98 -18.87
N ILE A 58 -3.75 -26.08 -18.46
CA ILE A 58 -4.75 -25.47 -19.34
C ILE A 58 -4.30 -24.09 -19.77
N ALA A 59 -4.53 -23.72 -21.02
CA ALA A 59 -4.10 -22.44 -21.58
C ALA A 59 -4.48 -21.20 -20.75
N PRO A 60 -5.67 -21.11 -20.14
CA PRO A 60 -6.04 -19.99 -19.26
C PRO A 60 -5.10 -19.77 -18.07
N MET A 61 -4.35 -20.78 -17.62
CA MET A 61 -3.38 -20.61 -16.54
C MET A 61 -2.24 -19.65 -16.90
N GLY A 62 -1.92 -19.53 -18.18
CA GLY A 62 -0.97 -18.52 -18.65
C GLY A 62 -1.44 -17.10 -18.33
N ALA A 63 -2.71 -16.79 -18.58
CA ALA A 63 -3.29 -15.48 -18.27
C ALA A 63 -3.42 -15.27 -16.74
N SER A 64 -3.83 -16.29 -15.98
CA SER A 64 -3.84 -16.23 -14.51
C SER A 64 -2.44 -15.95 -13.94
N THR A 65 -1.40 -16.55 -14.54
CA THR A 65 0.00 -16.33 -14.18
C THR A 65 0.42 -14.88 -14.38
N VAL A 66 0.01 -14.25 -15.48
CA VAL A 66 0.28 -12.82 -15.73
C VAL A 66 -0.31 -11.95 -14.62
N LEU A 67 -1.53 -12.24 -14.16
CA LEU A 67 -2.16 -11.48 -13.09
C LEU A 67 -1.46 -11.70 -11.75
N VAL A 68 -1.23 -12.96 -11.33
CA VAL A 68 -0.62 -13.29 -10.03
C VAL A 68 0.79 -12.75 -9.86
N PHE A 69 1.59 -12.74 -10.94
CA PHE A 69 3.00 -12.33 -10.87
C PHE A 69 3.27 -10.97 -11.50
N GLY A 70 2.44 -10.53 -12.44
CA GLY A 70 2.59 -9.24 -13.12
C GLY A 70 1.93 -8.08 -12.37
N VAL A 71 0.75 -8.30 -11.80
CA VAL A 71 -0.05 -7.30 -11.09
C VAL A 71 -0.67 -7.86 -9.80
N PRO A 72 0.16 -8.32 -8.84
CA PRO A 72 -0.31 -9.02 -7.63
C PRO A 72 -1.23 -8.17 -6.74
N ALA A 73 -1.19 -6.84 -6.87
CA ALA A 73 -2.08 -5.92 -6.14
C ALA A 73 -3.48 -5.80 -6.76
N SER A 74 -3.68 -6.28 -8.02
CA SER A 74 -5.01 -6.22 -8.65
C SER A 74 -6.04 -7.06 -7.87
N PRO A 75 -7.25 -6.55 -7.61
CA PRO A 75 -8.36 -7.32 -7.07
C PRO A 75 -8.68 -8.58 -7.87
N LEU A 76 -8.45 -8.52 -9.20
CA LEU A 76 -8.67 -9.63 -10.14
C LEU A 76 -7.62 -10.75 -10.02
N ALA A 77 -6.49 -10.47 -9.37
CA ALA A 77 -5.39 -11.40 -9.11
C ALA A 77 -5.45 -12.08 -7.74
N GLN A 78 -6.36 -11.65 -6.86
CA GLN A 78 -6.43 -12.16 -5.49
C GLN A 78 -6.77 -13.67 -5.46
N PRO A 79 -6.36 -14.41 -4.41
CA PRO A 79 -6.55 -15.86 -4.33
C PRO A 79 -7.98 -16.32 -4.60
N TRP A 80 -8.98 -15.62 -4.02
CA TRP A 80 -10.38 -15.94 -4.24
C TRP A 80 -10.82 -15.70 -5.69
N SER A 81 -10.37 -14.63 -6.31
CA SER A 81 -10.67 -14.34 -7.72
C SER A 81 -10.08 -15.41 -8.63
N VAL A 82 -8.84 -15.80 -8.42
CA VAL A 82 -8.18 -16.84 -9.25
C VAL A 82 -8.84 -18.20 -9.06
N VAL A 83 -8.96 -18.67 -7.81
CA VAL A 83 -9.45 -20.03 -7.53
C VAL A 83 -10.96 -20.12 -7.77
N GLY A 84 -11.74 -19.23 -7.16
CA GLY A 84 -13.20 -19.23 -7.27
C GLY A 84 -13.66 -18.93 -8.69
N GLY A 85 -13.06 -17.92 -9.33
CA GLY A 85 -13.39 -17.52 -10.70
C GLY A 85 -13.15 -18.64 -11.71
N ASN A 86 -11.97 -19.26 -11.69
CA ASN A 86 -11.67 -20.38 -12.60
C ASN A 86 -12.54 -21.60 -12.34
N PHE A 87 -12.81 -21.93 -11.07
CA PHE A 87 -13.63 -23.07 -10.71
C PHE A 87 -15.08 -22.89 -11.16
N ILE A 88 -15.70 -21.75 -10.87
CA ILE A 88 -17.05 -21.42 -11.34
C ILE A 88 -17.12 -21.46 -12.87
N ALA A 89 -16.13 -20.88 -13.54
CA ALA A 89 -16.06 -20.88 -15.00
C ALA A 89 -16.03 -22.28 -15.61
N ALA A 90 -15.26 -23.19 -15.01
CA ALA A 90 -15.18 -24.57 -15.46
C ALA A 90 -16.52 -25.28 -15.27
N LEU A 91 -17.22 -25.12 -14.14
CA LEU A 91 -18.52 -25.67 -13.90
C LEU A 91 -19.55 -25.16 -14.91
N VAL A 92 -19.58 -23.84 -15.12
CA VAL A 92 -20.49 -23.19 -16.07
C VAL A 92 -20.22 -23.67 -17.50
N GLY A 93 -18.94 -23.69 -17.91
CA GLY A 93 -18.54 -24.14 -19.24
C GLY A 93 -18.95 -25.60 -19.51
N VAL A 94 -18.69 -26.52 -18.57
CA VAL A 94 -19.11 -27.94 -18.68
C VAL A 94 -20.63 -28.05 -18.75
N THR A 95 -21.34 -27.26 -17.95
CA THR A 95 -22.81 -27.27 -17.96
C THR A 95 -23.36 -26.79 -19.31
N ALA A 96 -22.81 -25.67 -19.83
CA ALA A 96 -23.19 -25.12 -21.13
C ALA A 96 -22.92 -26.12 -22.28
N ALA A 97 -21.75 -26.77 -22.28
CA ALA A 97 -21.36 -27.77 -23.28
C ALA A 97 -22.29 -28.99 -23.29
N ARG A 98 -22.91 -29.33 -22.16
CA ARG A 98 -23.84 -30.45 -22.04
C ARG A 98 -25.29 -30.08 -22.35
N ALA A 99 -25.66 -28.83 -22.03
CA ALA A 99 -27.06 -28.39 -22.15
C ALA A 99 -27.40 -27.78 -23.51
N VAL A 100 -26.39 -27.24 -24.22
CA VAL A 100 -26.58 -26.49 -25.47
C VAL A 100 -25.87 -27.23 -26.61
N PRO A 101 -26.64 -27.75 -27.60
CA PRO A 101 -26.05 -28.51 -28.72
C PRO A 101 -25.20 -27.68 -29.66
N ASP A 102 -25.58 -26.41 -29.90
CA ASP A 102 -24.80 -25.50 -30.74
C ASP A 102 -23.57 -25.02 -30.02
N LEU A 103 -22.39 -25.30 -30.58
CA LEU A 103 -21.10 -25.03 -29.96
C LEU A 103 -20.86 -23.54 -29.77
N THR A 104 -21.27 -22.70 -30.73
CA THR A 104 -21.07 -21.27 -30.68
C THR A 104 -21.95 -20.63 -29.60
N LEU A 105 -23.21 -21.04 -29.56
CA LEU A 105 -24.15 -20.59 -28.54
C LEU A 105 -23.74 -21.07 -27.14
N ALA A 106 -23.30 -22.32 -27.00
CA ALA A 106 -22.77 -22.84 -25.74
C ALA A 106 -21.58 -22.03 -25.24
N ALA A 107 -20.64 -21.72 -26.11
CA ALA A 107 -19.47 -20.93 -25.78
C ALA A 107 -19.84 -19.48 -25.34
N ALA A 108 -20.72 -18.82 -26.08
CA ALA A 108 -21.18 -17.48 -25.75
C ALA A 108 -21.92 -17.44 -24.39
N LEU A 109 -22.84 -18.38 -24.17
CA LEU A 109 -23.57 -18.50 -22.91
C LEU A 109 -22.65 -18.86 -21.73
N ALA A 110 -21.66 -19.73 -21.93
CA ALA A 110 -20.69 -20.08 -20.90
C ALA A 110 -19.89 -18.86 -20.43
N VAL A 111 -19.39 -18.05 -21.36
CA VAL A 111 -18.65 -16.82 -21.00
C VAL A 111 -19.55 -15.80 -20.33
N ALA A 112 -20.76 -15.56 -20.89
CA ALA A 112 -21.70 -14.60 -20.32
C ALA A 112 -22.13 -14.99 -18.89
N ALA A 113 -22.48 -16.25 -18.67
CA ALA A 113 -22.85 -16.76 -17.35
C ALA A 113 -21.66 -16.74 -16.37
N THR A 114 -20.45 -17.01 -16.86
CA THR A 114 -19.22 -16.87 -16.05
C THR A 114 -19.04 -15.45 -15.55
N ILE A 115 -19.15 -14.44 -16.42
CA ILE A 115 -19.05 -13.04 -16.03
C ILE A 115 -20.10 -12.69 -14.98
N ALA A 116 -21.35 -13.08 -15.19
CA ALA A 116 -22.44 -12.81 -14.26
C ALA A 116 -22.21 -13.47 -12.89
N LEU A 117 -21.91 -14.76 -12.85
CA LEU A 117 -21.73 -15.49 -11.60
C LEU A 117 -20.47 -15.06 -10.84
N THR A 118 -19.34 -14.86 -11.53
CA THR A 118 -18.11 -14.40 -10.87
C THR A 118 -18.26 -12.99 -10.32
N SER A 119 -19.06 -12.13 -10.94
CA SER A 119 -19.41 -10.80 -10.40
C SER A 119 -20.28 -10.92 -9.15
N ILE A 120 -21.30 -11.78 -9.14
CA ILE A 120 -22.17 -12.02 -7.98
C ILE A 120 -21.35 -12.58 -6.80
N PHE A 121 -20.47 -13.54 -7.05
CA PHE A 121 -19.64 -14.18 -6.02
C PHE A 121 -18.36 -13.38 -5.68
N ARG A 122 -18.19 -12.17 -6.25
CA ARG A 122 -17.05 -11.28 -6.03
C ARG A 122 -15.70 -11.95 -6.29
N CYS A 123 -15.66 -12.79 -7.33
CA CYS A 123 -14.44 -13.49 -7.75
C CYS A 123 -14.20 -13.30 -9.26
N LEU A 124 -14.44 -12.09 -9.75
CA LEU A 124 -14.20 -11.76 -11.16
C LEU A 124 -12.72 -11.96 -11.47
N HIS A 125 -12.44 -12.82 -12.46
CA HIS A 125 -11.09 -13.17 -12.89
C HIS A 125 -11.10 -13.30 -14.42
N PRO A 126 -10.51 -12.35 -15.16
CA PRO A 126 -10.61 -12.35 -16.63
C PRO A 126 -10.22 -13.67 -17.30
N PRO A 127 -9.16 -14.39 -16.86
CA PRO A 127 -8.83 -15.71 -17.41
C PRO A 127 -9.92 -16.75 -17.25
N ALA A 128 -10.86 -16.59 -16.31
CA ALA A 128 -11.97 -17.50 -16.10
C ALA A 128 -12.89 -17.61 -17.34
N GLY A 129 -13.05 -16.51 -18.10
CA GLY A 129 -13.75 -16.57 -19.37
C GLY A 129 -13.11 -17.55 -20.37
N ALA A 130 -11.78 -17.60 -20.41
CA ALA A 130 -11.05 -18.57 -21.22
C ALA A 130 -11.16 -20.01 -20.67
N VAL A 131 -11.27 -20.18 -19.34
CA VAL A 131 -11.56 -21.50 -18.73
C VAL A 131 -12.94 -22.01 -19.16
N ALA A 132 -13.98 -21.17 -19.09
CA ALA A 132 -15.32 -21.52 -19.56
C ALA A 132 -15.32 -21.90 -21.04
N LEU A 133 -14.64 -21.11 -21.87
CA LEU A 133 -14.48 -21.39 -23.28
C LEU A 133 -13.74 -22.71 -23.53
N THR A 134 -12.65 -22.97 -22.79
CA THR A 134 -11.90 -24.23 -22.88
C THR A 134 -12.79 -25.43 -22.52
N ALA A 135 -13.68 -25.30 -21.54
CA ALA A 135 -14.59 -26.36 -21.17
C ALA A 135 -15.59 -26.72 -22.29
N VAL A 136 -15.93 -25.77 -23.15
CA VAL A 136 -16.87 -25.97 -24.29
C VAL A 136 -16.10 -26.46 -25.53
N ILE A 137 -14.99 -25.85 -25.91
CA ILE A 137 -14.31 -26.09 -27.19
C ILE A 137 -12.99 -26.88 -27.07
N GLY A 138 -12.63 -27.34 -25.87
CA GLY A 138 -11.36 -28.02 -25.58
C GLY A 138 -11.17 -29.42 -26.13
N GLY A 139 -12.08 -29.88 -26.97
CA GLY A 139 -12.01 -31.16 -27.64
C GLY A 139 -12.45 -32.37 -26.79
N SER A 140 -12.27 -33.57 -27.33
CA SER A 140 -12.80 -34.80 -26.72
C SER A 140 -12.25 -35.09 -25.33
N VAL A 141 -10.99 -34.76 -25.06
CA VAL A 141 -10.35 -34.94 -23.75
C VAL A 141 -11.08 -34.14 -22.66
N VAL A 142 -11.39 -32.87 -22.93
CA VAL A 142 -12.08 -31.99 -21.97
C VAL A 142 -13.54 -32.36 -21.83
N THR A 143 -14.24 -32.63 -22.94
CA THR A 143 -15.66 -32.95 -22.93
C THR A 143 -15.92 -34.29 -22.27
N SER A 144 -15.08 -35.31 -22.47
CA SER A 144 -15.20 -36.63 -21.81
C SER A 144 -14.90 -36.56 -20.30
N ALA A 145 -13.99 -35.63 -19.86
CA ALA A 145 -13.74 -35.43 -18.45
C ALA A 145 -14.97 -34.89 -17.71
N GLY A 146 -15.82 -34.11 -18.40
CA GLY A 146 -17.00 -33.48 -17.80
C GLY A 146 -16.65 -32.66 -16.57
N TYR A 147 -17.40 -32.77 -15.46
CA TYR A 147 -17.15 -32.03 -14.25
C TYR A 147 -15.82 -32.35 -13.55
N ARG A 148 -15.19 -33.49 -13.89
CA ARG A 148 -13.80 -33.75 -13.42
C ARG A 148 -12.82 -32.72 -13.93
N PHE A 149 -13.07 -32.11 -15.12
CA PHE A 149 -12.28 -31.02 -15.64
C PHE A 149 -12.23 -29.81 -14.67
N ALA A 150 -13.35 -29.50 -13.99
CA ALA A 150 -13.38 -28.40 -13.01
C ALA A 150 -12.52 -28.69 -11.78
N LEU A 151 -12.43 -29.95 -11.34
CA LEU A 151 -11.61 -30.35 -10.19
C LEU A 151 -10.17 -30.57 -10.61
N ILE A 152 -9.96 -31.30 -11.69
CA ILE A 152 -8.65 -31.65 -12.25
C ILE A 152 -8.73 -31.42 -13.77
N PRO A 153 -8.09 -30.45 -14.36
CA PRO A 153 -6.95 -29.64 -13.87
C PRO A 153 -7.29 -28.27 -13.28
N VAL A 154 -8.53 -27.73 -13.45
CA VAL A 154 -8.79 -26.31 -13.22
C VAL A 154 -8.54 -25.89 -11.77
N LEU A 155 -9.25 -26.51 -10.82
CA LEU A 155 -9.14 -26.16 -9.40
C LEU A 155 -7.71 -26.42 -8.90
N LEU A 156 -7.14 -27.58 -9.24
CA LEU A 156 -5.80 -27.95 -8.77
C LEU A 156 -4.72 -27.03 -9.32
N ASN A 157 -4.73 -26.71 -10.63
CA ASN A 157 -3.80 -25.75 -11.21
C ASN A 157 -3.95 -24.36 -10.57
N SER A 158 -5.18 -23.93 -10.31
CA SER A 158 -5.42 -22.62 -9.67
C SER A 158 -4.88 -22.58 -8.25
N LEU A 159 -5.09 -23.65 -7.45
CA LEU A 159 -4.57 -23.75 -6.09
C LEU A 159 -3.02 -23.78 -6.07
N LEU A 160 -2.42 -24.56 -6.96
CA LEU A 160 -0.95 -24.64 -7.09
C LEU A 160 -0.37 -23.29 -7.50
N LEU A 161 -0.96 -22.65 -8.51
CA LEU A 161 -0.49 -21.35 -9.00
C LEU A 161 -0.57 -20.27 -7.91
N VAL A 162 -1.68 -20.22 -7.16
CA VAL A 162 -1.84 -19.31 -6.03
C VAL A 162 -0.83 -19.64 -4.91
N GLY A 163 -0.67 -20.92 -4.56
CA GLY A 163 0.30 -21.34 -3.54
C GLY A 163 1.73 -20.94 -3.88
N ILE A 164 2.15 -21.16 -5.14
CA ILE A 164 3.47 -20.72 -5.62
C ILE A 164 3.53 -19.19 -5.64
N GLY A 165 2.44 -18.52 -6.05
CA GLY A 165 2.32 -17.06 -6.02
C GLY A 165 2.52 -16.48 -4.62
N LEU A 166 1.94 -17.09 -3.58
CA LEU A 166 2.13 -16.70 -2.17
C LEU A 166 3.61 -16.78 -1.79
N ILE A 167 4.26 -17.91 -2.08
CA ILE A 167 5.67 -18.13 -1.73
C ILE A 167 6.59 -17.16 -2.50
N PHE A 168 6.42 -17.07 -3.82
CA PHE A 168 7.28 -16.26 -4.67
C PHE A 168 7.17 -14.76 -4.34
N ASN A 169 5.96 -14.24 -4.19
CA ASN A 169 5.75 -12.84 -3.86
C ASN A 169 6.28 -12.51 -2.45
N ALA A 170 6.10 -13.40 -1.46
CA ALA A 170 6.69 -13.24 -0.13
C ALA A 170 8.23 -13.18 -0.18
N LEU A 171 8.89 -14.07 -0.92
CA LEU A 171 10.34 -14.06 -1.11
C LEU A 171 10.82 -12.79 -1.85
N SER A 172 10.00 -12.27 -2.76
CA SER A 172 10.27 -11.04 -3.52
C SER A 172 9.87 -9.76 -2.78
N ARG A 173 9.45 -9.86 -1.51
CA ARG A 173 8.97 -8.75 -0.66
C ARG A 173 7.80 -7.98 -1.26
N ARG A 174 6.97 -8.64 -2.04
CA ARG A 174 5.71 -8.11 -2.58
C ARG A 174 4.55 -8.60 -1.72
N SER A 175 3.57 -7.72 -1.47
CA SER A 175 2.34 -8.11 -0.77
C SER A 175 1.45 -8.94 -1.69
N TYR A 176 1.27 -10.22 -1.35
CA TYR A 176 0.27 -11.11 -1.97
C TYR A 176 -0.15 -12.17 -0.94
N PRO A 177 -1.41 -12.31 -0.58
CA PRO A 177 -2.53 -11.48 -1.04
C PRO A 177 -2.29 -10.00 -0.77
N HIS A 178 -2.82 -9.14 -1.67
CA HIS A 178 -2.66 -7.71 -1.46
C HIS A 178 -3.55 -7.25 -0.30
N VAL A 179 -2.95 -6.56 0.64
CA VAL A 179 -3.64 -5.86 1.72
C VAL A 179 -3.10 -4.44 1.68
N ALA A 180 -3.95 -3.48 1.43
CA ALA A 180 -3.57 -2.07 1.51
C ALA A 180 -3.08 -1.79 2.93
N ALA A 181 -1.92 -1.16 3.04
CA ALA A 181 -1.34 -0.77 4.32
C ALA A 181 -2.18 0.38 4.92
N LEU A 182 -3.21 0.04 5.68
CA LEU A 182 -3.87 1.01 6.53
C LEU A 182 -2.97 1.26 7.75
N PRO A 183 -2.69 2.52 8.10
CA PRO A 183 -1.90 2.82 9.29
C PRO A 183 -2.64 2.32 10.54
N VAL A 184 -1.94 1.51 11.30
CA VAL A 184 -2.45 0.98 12.57
C VAL A 184 -2.23 2.03 13.66
N SER A 185 -3.26 2.31 14.47
CA SER A 185 -3.13 3.13 15.68
C SER A 185 -2.06 2.52 16.60
N THR A 186 -1.02 3.30 16.92
CA THR A 186 0.07 2.89 17.80
C THR A 186 -0.36 2.77 19.27
N HIS A 187 -1.56 3.24 19.60
CA HIS A 187 -2.07 3.28 20.97
C HIS A 187 -3.03 2.13 21.32
N GLY A 188 -3.22 1.15 20.41
CA GLY A 188 -4.12 0.01 20.65
C GLY A 188 -5.60 0.40 20.78
N THR A 189 -5.98 1.60 20.32
CA THR A 189 -7.36 2.08 20.28
C THR A 189 -7.96 1.87 18.89
N ALA A 190 -9.29 1.79 18.81
CA ALA A 190 -10.02 1.65 17.55
C ALA A 190 -10.03 2.95 16.72
N ASP A 191 -9.55 4.07 17.28
CA ASP A 191 -9.51 5.35 16.60
C ASP A 191 -8.44 5.37 15.51
N ALA A 192 -8.80 5.92 14.35
CA ALA A 192 -7.81 6.18 13.31
C ALA A 192 -6.74 7.18 13.81
N PRO A 193 -5.48 7.04 13.36
CA PRO A 193 -4.43 8.03 13.64
C PRO A 193 -4.91 9.46 13.29
N PRO A 194 -4.41 10.51 13.97
CA PRO A 194 -4.88 11.89 13.79
C PRO A 194 -4.88 12.38 12.35
N GLU A 195 -3.88 11.97 11.56
CA GLU A 195 -3.76 12.26 10.13
C GLU A 195 -4.89 11.64 9.29
N PHE A 196 -5.62 10.66 9.84
CA PHE A 196 -6.74 9.97 9.18
C PHE A 196 -8.11 10.45 9.66
N ARG A 197 -8.15 11.38 10.62
CA ARG A 197 -9.41 11.96 11.15
C ARG A 197 -9.82 13.23 10.43
N VAL A 198 -8.92 13.83 9.65
CA VAL A 198 -9.13 15.10 8.94
C VAL A 198 -8.92 14.89 7.44
N GLY A 199 -9.66 15.60 6.60
CA GLY A 199 -9.63 15.46 5.15
C GLY A 199 -10.76 14.57 4.63
N PHE A 200 -10.56 13.94 3.46
CA PHE A 200 -11.54 13.01 2.92
C PHE A 200 -11.53 11.68 3.69
N THR A 201 -12.69 11.03 3.70
CA THR A 201 -12.93 9.74 4.39
C THR A 201 -13.11 8.62 3.36
N GLU A 202 -13.03 7.36 3.82
CA GLU A 202 -13.36 6.20 2.98
C GLU A 202 -14.74 6.29 2.31
N PRO A 203 -15.82 6.71 3.02
CA PRO A 203 -17.12 6.95 2.41
C PRO A 203 -17.11 7.98 1.28
N ASP A 204 -16.27 9.01 1.33
CA ASP A 204 -16.17 10.01 0.27
C ASP A 204 -15.58 9.40 -1.00
N ILE A 205 -14.58 8.52 -0.88
CA ILE A 205 -14.02 7.77 -1.99
C ILE A 205 -15.04 6.79 -2.57
N ALA A 206 -15.79 6.08 -1.71
CA ALA A 206 -16.85 5.18 -2.15
C ALA A 206 -17.92 5.93 -2.96
N ALA A 207 -18.39 7.08 -2.46
CA ALA A 207 -19.34 7.92 -3.15
C ALA A 207 -18.81 8.49 -4.48
N ALA A 208 -17.51 8.82 -4.53
CA ALA A 208 -16.87 9.27 -5.78
C ALA A 208 -16.78 8.14 -6.82
N LEU A 209 -16.46 6.92 -6.40
CA LEU A 209 -16.43 5.73 -7.26
C LEU A 209 -17.82 5.40 -7.80
N GLU A 210 -18.85 5.50 -6.96
CA GLU A 210 -20.24 5.27 -7.37
C GLU A 210 -20.68 6.31 -8.43
N ARG A 211 -20.32 7.59 -8.26
CA ARG A 211 -20.57 8.64 -9.25
C ARG A 211 -19.80 8.43 -10.56
N LEU A 212 -18.61 7.85 -10.50
CA LEU A 212 -17.82 7.54 -11.69
C LEU A 212 -18.54 6.48 -12.56
N GLY A 213 -19.28 5.55 -11.93
CA GLY A 213 -20.11 4.54 -12.60
C GLY A 213 -19.32 3.53 -13.44
N THR A 214 -17.99 3.53 -13.35
CA THR A 214 -17.10 2.63 -14.09
C THR A 214 -16.26 1.83 -13.10
N PRO A 215 -16.25 0.50 -13.16
CA PRO A 215 -15.40 -0.30 -12.28
C PRO A 215 -13.92 -0.02 -12.57
N LEU A 216 -13.16 0.22 -11.51
CA LEU A 216 -11.71 0.36 -11.57
C LEU A 216 -11.05 -0.91 -11.06
N ASP A 217 -9.96 -1.34 -11.71
CA ASP A 217 -9.12 -2.45 -11.27
C ASP A 217 -8.09 -1.98 -10.22
N VAL A 218 -8.61 -1.38 -9.14
CA VAL A 218 -7.82 -0.86 -8.01
C VAL A 218 -8.62 -1.08 -6.74
N GLU A 219 -7.97 -1.51 -5.68
CA GLU A 219 -8.62 -1.66 -4.38
C GLU A 219 -8.94 -0.29 -3.79
N GLN A 220 -10.11 -0.15 -3.14
CA GLN A 220 -10.55 1.13 -2.58
C GLN A 220 -9.54 1.69 -1.57
N ALA A 221 -8.92 0.85 -0.77
CA ALA A 221 -7.91 1.25 0.20
C ALA A 221 -6.63 1.82 -0.45
N ASP A 222 -6.22 1.31 -1.63
CA ASP A 222 -5.12 1.88 -2.42
C ASP A 222 -5.46 3.28 -2.94
N LEU A 223 -6.72 3.50 -3.33
CA LEU A 223 -7.20 4.83 -3.72
C LEU A 223 -7.15 5.80 -2.54
N VAL A 224 -7.56 5.37 -1.35
CA VAL A 224 -7.43 6.18 -0.13
C VAL A 224 -5.97 6.57 0.11
N ALA A 225 -5.04 5.63 0.02
CA ALA A 225 -3.61 5.90 0.18
C ALA A 225 -3.08 6.86 -0.90
N LEU A 226 -3.46 6.64 -2.16
CA LEU A 226 -3.06 7.50 -3.29
C LEU A 226 -3.57 8.94 -3.11
N PHE A 227 -4.85 9.11 -2.79
CA PHE A 227 -5.43 10.45 -2.63
C PHE A 227 -4.80 11.21 -1.47
N ARG A 228 -4.40 10.54 -0.38
CA ARG A 228 -3.65 11.18 0.70
C ARG A 228 -2.31 11.72 0.23
N HIS A 229 -1.54 10.93 -0.52
CA HIS A 229 -0.30 11.41 -1.10
C HIS A 229 -0.51 12.58 -2.05
N VAL A 230 -1.60 12.58 -2.81
CA VAL A 230 -1.98 13.71 -3.68
C VAL A 230 -2.32 14.94 -2.85
N GLU A 231 -3.10 14.80 -1.77
CA GLU A 231 -3.45 15.87 -0.85
C GLU A 231 -2.21 16.48 -0.20
N GLU A 232 -1.31 15.66 0.34
CA GLU A 232 -0.03 16.12 0.90
C GLU A 232 0.83 16.87 -0.13
N ALA A 233 0.91 16.35 -1.36
CA ALA A 233 1.66 17.00 -2.44
C ALA A 233 1.00 18.33 -2.86
N ALA A 234 -0.33 18.39 -2.89
CA ALA A 234 -1.07 19.61 -3.19
C ALA A 234 -0.89 20.66 -2.10
N HIS A 235 -0.96 20.27 -0.82
CA HIS A 235 -0.70 21.15 0.30
C HIS A 235 0.70 21.76 0.26
N ARG A 236 1.71 20.94 0.00
CA ARG A 236 3.10 21.43 -0.17
C ARG A 236 3.22 22.46 -1.28
N ARG A 237 2.57 22.23 -2.42
CA ARG A 237 2.64 23.13 -3.60
C ARG A 237 1.87 24.44 -3.42
N LEU A 238 0.70 24.39 -2.77
CA LEU A 238 -0.22 25.54 -2.72
C LEU A 238 0.09 26.54 -1.60
N ARG A 239 0.86 26.16 -0.58
CA ARG A 239 1.06 26.99 0.62
C ARG A 239 2.46 27.58 0.78
N GLY A 240 3.39 27.35 -0.12
CA GLY A 240 4.81 27.67 0.11
C GLY A 240 5.37 26.79 1.25
N GLU A 241 6.60 26.35 1.14
CA GLU A 241 7.22 25.60 2.23
C GLU A 241 7.56 26.55 3.37
N ILE A 242 6.94 26.39 4.54
CA ILE A 242 7.39 27.03 5.77
C ILE A 242 8.54 26.19 6.31
N PHE A 243 9.66 26.82 6.60
CA PHE A 243 10.86 26.15 7.10
C PHE A 243 10.92 26.15 8.63
N CYS A 244 11.65 25.20 9.21
CA CYS A 244 11.85 25.09 10.65
C CYS A 244 12.40 26.39 11.25
N SER A 245 13.30 27.08 10.53
CA SER A 245 13.87 28.36 10.96
C SER A 245 12.85 29.48 11.13
N GLU A 246 11.70 29.41 10.50
CA GLU A 246 10.64 30.42 10.56
C GLU A 246 9.76 30.31 11.79
N ILE A 247 9.69 29.08 12.39
CA ILE A 247 8.76 28.78 13.48
C ILE A 247 9.42 28.34 14.78
N MET A 248 10.67 27.92 14.74
CA MET A 248 11.37 27.43 15.92
C MET A 248 11.52 28.53 17.00
N SER A 249 11.30 28.13 18.24
CA SER A 249 11.70 28.94 19.39
C SER A 249 13.22 29.00 19.49
N ARG A 250 13.80 30.20 19.62
CA ARG A 250 15.25 30.43 19.61
C ARG A 250 15.79 30.79 21.00
N ASP A 251 14.95 31.32 21.86
CA ASP A 251 15.29 31.59 23.26
C ASP A 251 15.11 30.32 24.06
N LEU A 252 16.20 29.58 24.22
CA LEU A 252 16.20 28.21 24.72
C LEU A 252 16.77 28.18 26.13
N VAL A 253 15.99 27.57 27.04
CA VAL A 253 16.51 27.13 28.32
C VAL A 253 17.18 25.76 28.11
N THR A 254 18.46 25.66 28.44
CA THR A 254 19.29 24.47 28.26
C THR A 254 19.94 24.06 29.55
N ILE A 255 20.57 22.90 29.59
CA ILE A 255 21.35 22.41 30.75
C ILE A 255 22.68 21.84 30.28
N HIS A 256 23.71 22.00 31.08
CA HIS A 256 25.04 21.48 30.77
C HIS A 256 25.16 20.00 31.20
N PRO A 257 25.89 19.14 30.48
CA PRO A 257 26.11 17.73 30.84
C PRO A 257 26.67 17.53 32.26
N ASP A 258 27.41 18.48 32.78
CA ASP A 258 28.02 18.44 34.13
C ASP A 258 27.14 19.03 35.23
N ASP A 259 25.99 19.62 34.88
CA ASP A 259 25.04 20.13 35.87
C ASP A 259 24.38 18.96 36.64
N SER A 260 23.68 19.29 37.74
CA SER A 260 22.97 18.30 38.56
C SER A 260 21.55 18.07 38.08
N SER A 261 21.01 16.87 38.39
CA SER A 261 19.61 16.52 38.11
C SER A 261 18.61 17.41 38.86
N GLU A 262 18.99 17.95 40.04
CA GLU A 262 18.17 18.90 40.79
C GLU A 262 18.00 20.21 40.05
N LEU A 263 19.09 20.77 39.49
CA LEU A 263 19.01 21.96 38.66
C LEU A 263 18.15 21.77 37.40
N ALA A 264 18.17 20.54 36.82
CA ALA A 264 17.29 20.25 35.71
C ALA A 264 15.81 20.27 36.11
N VAL A 265 15.48 19.72 37.26
CA VAL A 265 14.11 19.74 37.82
C VAL A 265 13.66 21.15 38.12
N GLU A 266 14.55 21.98 38.70
CA GLU A 266 14.29 23.39 38.97
C GLU A 266 13.96 24.16 37.69
N ARG A 267 14.84 24.11 36.68
CA ARG A 267 14.65 24.79 35.39
C ARG A 267 13.36 24.35 34.65
N LEU A 268 13.10 23.03 34.63
CA LEU A 268 11.88 22.47 34.02
C LEU A 268 10.59 23.00 34.68
N ARG A 269 10.60 23.15 36.01
CA ARG A 269 9.46 23.67 36.79
C ARG A 269 9.33 25.18 36.68
N GLU A 270 10.44 25.93 36.86
CA GLU A 270 10.44 27.37 36.82
C GLU A 270 9.92 27.92 35.48
N HIS A 271 10.38 27.32 34.38
CA HIS A 271 9.99 27.72 33.03
C HIS A 271 8.78 26.93 32.48
N THR A 272 8.17 26.04 33.29
CA THR A 272 7.03 25.19 32.87
C THR A 272 7.32 24.43 31.58
N LEU A 273 8.56 23.95 31.41
CA LEU A 273 9.02 23.25 30.23
C LEU A 273 8.71 21.76 30.33
N ARG A 274 8.48 21.14 29.18
CA ARG A 274 8.34 19.68 29.07
C ARG A 274 9.68 19.00 28.81
N VAL A 275 10.55 19.66 28.07
CA VAL A 275 11.84 19.15 27.61
C VAL A 275 12.92 20.19 27.85
N LEU A 276 14.07 19.74 28.30
CA LEU A 276 15.26 20.54 28.55
C LEU A 276 16.40 19.97 27.70
N PRO A 277 16.85 20.65 26.63
CA PRO A 277 18.00 20.24 25.82
C PRO A 277 19.29 20.25 26.62
N ILE A 278 20.15 19.26 26.43
CA ILE A 278 21.47 19.13 27.04
C ILE A 278 22.49 19.65 26.04
N VAL A 279 23.15 20.73 26.40
CA VAL A 279 24.08 21.47 25.50
C VAL A 279 25.37 21.75 26.22
N ASP A 280 26.51 21.56 25.56
CA ASP A 280 27.82 21.92 26.10
C ASP A 280 28.17 23.41 25.94
N GLU A 281 29.36 23.80 26.41
CA GLU A 281 29.88 25.17 26.33
C GLU A 281 30.05 25.69 24.90
N HIS A 282 30.12 24.82 23.91
CA HIS A 282 30.22 25.14 22.49
C HIS A 282 28.86 25.22 21.78
N GLY A 283 27.77 24.94 22.52
CA GLY A 283 26.42 24.92 21.97
C GLY A 283 26.04 23.61 21.29
N THR A 284 26.87 22.55 21.41
CA THR A 284 26.63 21.25 20.79
C THR A 284 25.55 20.47 21.56
N LEU A 285 24.57 19.92 20.84
CA LEU A 285 23.49 19.14 21.42
C LEU A 285 23.97 17.73 21.77
N HIS A 286 23.82 17.32 23.06
CA HIS A 286 24.15 15.99 23.56
C HIS A 286 22.91 15.13 23.83
N GLY A 287 21.72 15.71 23.92
CA GLY A 287 20.49 15.01 24.22
C GLY A 287 19.40 15.92 24.76
N ALA A 288 18.37 15.33 25.35
CA ALA A 288 17.29 16.06 26.00
C ALA A 288 16.74 15.29 27.21
N LEU A 289 16.22 16.03 28.18
CA LEU A 289 15.60 15.48 29.39
C LEU A 289 14.17 15.99 29.56
N ASP A 290 13.33 15.16 30.13
CA ASP A 290 12.03 15.56 30.67
C ASP A 290 12.02 15.57 32.20
N LEU A 291 10.94 16.12 32.78
CA LEU A 291 10.78 16.20 34.21
C LEU A 291 10.75 14.81 34.87
N ALA A 292 10.19 13.80 34.22
CA ALA A 292 10.09 12.45 34.76
C ALA A 292 11.48 11.83 34.89
N THR A 293 12.29 11.92 33.84
CA THR A 293 13.67 11.40 33.83
C THR A 293 14.55 12.13 34.84
N ALA A 294 14.45 13.47 34.90
CA ALA A 294 15.24 14.27 35.85
C ALA A 294 14.84 14.02 37.30
N ALA A 295 13.54 13.89 37.61
CA ALA A 295 13.03 13.72 38.97
C ALA A 295 13.16 12.28 39.50
N ALA A 296 13.19 11.27 38.64
CA ALA A 296 13.38 9.86 39.07
C ALA A 296 14.83 9.55 39.48
N ALA A 297 15.76 10.39 39.11
CA ALA A 297 17.17 10.19 39.37
C ALA A 297 17.53 10.58 40.83
N LYS A 298 18.42 9.78 41.45
CA LYS A 298 19.18 10.28 42.63
C LYS A 298 20.05 11.46 42.15
N PRO A 299 20.44 12.38 43.07
CA PRO A 299 21.34 13.47 42.74
C PRO A 299 22.59 12.99 41.97
N GLN A 300 22.68 13.34 40.71
CA GLN A 300 23.77 12.93 39.81
C GLN A 300 23.91 13.87 38.66
N LYS A 301 25.04 13.76 37.95
CA LYS A 301 25.29 14.59 36.77
C LYS A 301 24.39 14.22 35.58
N ILE A 302 23.96 15.22 34.81
CA ILE A 302 23.08 15.06 33.66
C ILE A 302 23.62 14.05 32.63
N ARG A 303 24.92 14.02 32.37
CA ARG A 303 25.55 13.07 31.44
C ARG A 303 25.39 11.59 31.82
N GLN A 304 24.96 11.30 33.04
CA GLN A 304 24.71 9.93 33.55
C GLN A 304 23.25 9.52 33.38
N LEU A 305 22.37 10.45 32.99
CA LEU A 305 20.95 10.20 32.77
C LEU A 305 20.68 9.75 31.33
N PRO A 306 19.66 8.89 31.12
CA PRO A 306 19.23 8.56 29.78
C PRO A 306 18.58 9.79 29.13
N SER A 307 18.89 10.00 27.85
CA SER A 307 18.19 10.99 27.04
C SER A 307 16.82 10.49 26.62
N ILE A 308 15.82 11.37 26.59
CA ILE A 308 14.53 11.07 25.99
C ILE A 308 14.65 11.03 24.45
N SER A 309 13.65 10.42 23.80
CA SER A 309 13.55 10.44 22.34
C SER A 309 13.08 11.81 21.86
N PHE A 310 13.75 12.36 20.85
CA PHE A 310 13.40 13.59 20.16
C PHE A 310 13.75 13.46 18.66
N GLU A 311 13.17 14.33 17.83
CA GLU A 311 13.52 14.40 16.42
C GLU A 311 14.57 15.50 16.19
N LEU A 312 15.45 15.26 15.22
CA LEU A 312 16.39 16.27 14.74
C LEU A 312 15.88 16.89 13.44
N ALA A 313 15.93 18.21 13.38
CA ALA A 313 15.57 18.96 12.17
C ALA A 313 16.69 19.95 11.83
N ARG A 314 16.70 20.38 10.57
CA ARG A 314 17.56 21.45 10.09
C ARG A 314 16.77 22.75 9.97
N PRO A 315 17.45 23.94 10.01
CA PRO A 315 16.76 25.21 9.82
C PRO A 315 16.00 25.33 8.50
N ASP A 316 16.52 24.71 7.46
CA ASP A 316 15.98 24.67 6.10
C ASP A 316 15.05 23.46 5.84
N SER A 317 14.80 22.63 6.85
CA SER A 317 13.84 21.53 6.72
C SER A 317 12.41 22.09 6.68
N PRO A 318 11.59 21.64 5.71
CA PRO A 318 10.18 22.00 5.69
C PRO A 318 9.44 21.44 6.91
N ILE A 319 8.61 22.26 7.53
CA ILE A 319 7.79 21.82 8.69
C ILE A 319 6.82 20.68 8.34
N SER A 320 6.45 20.54 7.07
CA SER A 320 5.62 19.44 6.59
C SER A 320 6.21 18.07 6.90
N GLN A 321 7.53 17.97 7.06
CA GLN A 321 8.21 16.73 7.45
C GLN A 321 8.03 16.43 8.95
N LEU A 322 7.81 17.43 9.79
CA LEU A 322 7.65 17.28 11.23
C LEU A 322 6.22 16.88 11.62
N PHE A 323 5.21 17.23 10.81
CA PHE A 323 3.82 16.88 11.12
C PHE A 323 3.60 15.39 11.37
N PRO A 324 4.03 14.47 10.48
CA PRO A 324 3.86 13.04 10.71
C PRO A 324 4.64 12.52 11.92
N LEU A 325 5.83 13.09 12.18
CA LEU A 325 6.72 12.64 13.25
C LEU A 325 6.16 13.02 14.63
N LEU A 326 5.76 14.28 14.80
CA LEU A 326 5.24 14.79 16.06
C LEU A 326 3.78 14.41 16.31
N SER A 327 2.99 14.06 15.27
CA SER A 327 1.60 13.64 15.42
C SER A 327 1.44 12.19 15.88
N ARG A 328 2.43 11.31 15.65
CA ARG A 328 2.39 9.90 16.04
C ARG A 328 2.54 9.63 17.53
N GLY A 329 2.85 10.66 18.33
CA GLY A 329 2.86 10.59 19.79
C GLY A 329 4.09 9.92 20.43
N HIS A 330 5.03 9.39 19.64
CA HIS A 330 6.28 8.82 20.16
C HIS A 330 7.31 9.91 20.51
N VAL A 331 7.31 10.99 19.75
CA VAL A 331 8.16 12.15 19.93
C VAL A 331 7.27 13.38 19.88
N ARG A 332 7.51 14.33 20.77
CA ARG A 332 6.67 15.54 20.89
C ARG A 332 7.41 16.83 20.53
N GLU A 333 8.72 16.76 20.44
CA GLU A 333 9.61 17.88 20.20
C GLU A 333 10.61 17.55 19.09
N ALA A 334 10.91 18.54 18.27
CA ALA A 334 12.00 18.49 17.30
C ALA A 334 13.05 19.55 17.69
N LEU A 335 14.30 19.12 17.83
CA LEU A 335 15.44 19.98 18.10
C LEU A 335 16.09 20.36 16.79
N VAL A 336 16.18 21.66 16.53
CA VAL A 336 16.74 22.20 15.28
C VAL A 336 18.22 22.48 15.49
N VAL A 337 19.05 21.81 14.69
CA VAL A 337 20.53 21.93 14.78
C VAL A 337 21.12 22.34 13.44
N ASP A 338 22.31 22.98 13.50
CA ASP A 338 23.10 23.29 12.32
C ASP A 338 23.95 22.08 11.84
N ALA A 339 24.83 22.34 10.85
CA ALA A 339 25.70 21.30 10.29
C ALA A 339 26.69 20.73 11.32
N ASP A 340 27.06 21.52 12.32
CA ASP A 340 28.01 21.17 13.38
C ASP A 340 27.30 20.62 14.64
N SER A 341 26.01 20.26 14.53
CA SER A 341 25.15 19.77 15.63
C SER A 341 24.96 20.78 16.77
N LYS A 342 25.11 22.09 16.50
CA LYS A 342 24.78 23.14 17.47
C LYS A 342 23.28 23.35 17.50
N LEU A 343 22.73 23.46 18.71
CA LEU A 343 21.30 23.69 18.90
C LEU A 343 20.95 25.14 18.51
N LEU A 344 20.03 25.28 17.56
CA LEU A 344 19.52 26.56 17.05
C LEU A 344 18.09 26.88 17.51
N GLY A 345 17.31 25.88 17.80
CA GLY A 345 15.91 26.05 18.17
C GLY A 345 15.20 24.77 18.57
N ILE A 346 13.97 24.92 19.03
CA ILE A 346 13.04 23.83 19.34
C ILE A 346 11.69 24.09 18.69
N ILE A 347 11.07 23.03 18.19
CA ILE A 347 9.72 23.04 17.64
C ILE A 347 8.90 22.00 18.43
N THR A 348 7.77 22.41 18.96
CA THR A 348 6.83 21.55 19.68
C THR A 348 5.55 21.30 18.89
N GLN A 349 4.73 20.35 19.34
CA GLN A 349 3.37 20.16 18.81
C GLN A 349 2.55 21.45 18.86
N THR A 350 2.73 22.29 19.89
CA THR A 350 2.03 23.57 20.05
C THR A 350 2.37 24.55 18.95
N ASP A 351 3.63 24.60 18.52
CA ASP A 351 4.07 25.48 17.43
C ASP A 351 3.42 25.05 16.10
N LEU A 352 3.35 23.75 15.85
CA LEU A 352 2.66 23.22 14.66
C LEU A 352 1.16 23.55 14.69
N LEU A 353 0.49 23.40 15.83
CA LEU A 353 -0.93 23.76 16.00
C LEU A 353 -1.18 25.25 15.77
N ALA A 354 -0.28 26.13 16.23
CA ALA A 354 -0.37 27.57 16.01
C ALA A 354 -0.35 27.93 14.52
N ILE A 355 0.45 27.21 13.73
CA ILE A 355 0.51 27.42 12.28
C ILE A 355 -0.79 26.97 11.61
N VAL A 356 -1.31 25.79 11.97
CA VAL A 356 -2.58 25.29 11.43
C VAL A 356 -3.70 26.31 11.72
N GLY A 357 -3.76 26.86 12.93
CA GLY A 357 -4.73 27.89 13.30
C GLY A 357 -4.59 29.18 12.47
N ARG A 358 -3.36 29.66 12.22
CA ARG A 358 -3.12 30.84 11.38
C ARG A 358 -3.52 30.63 9.93
N VAL A 359 -3.24 29.48 9.38
CA VAL A 359 -3.58 29.13 8.00
C VAL A 359 -5.09 29.07 7.80
N GLN A 360 -5.85 28.53 8.76
CA GLN A 360 -7.32 28.52 8.70
C GLN A 360 -7.94 29.93 8.80
N LEU A 361 -7.33 30.83 9.57
CA LEU A 361 -7.79 32.22 9.68
C LEU A 361 -7.48 33.06 8.43
N ALA A 362 -6.41 32.74 7.69
CA ALA A 362 -6.05 33.42 6.44
C ALA A 362 -6.89 33.01 5.23
N LEU A 363 -7.69 31.93 5.34
CA LEU A 363 -8.58 31.41 4.31
C LEU A 363 -10.04 31.84 4.46
N ARG A 364 -10.36 32.64 5.48
CA ARG A 364 -11.64 33.32 5.66
C ARG A 364 -11.56 34.78 5.20
#